data_66b47470711c94de9b66d5557782901b
#
_entry.id   66b47470711c94de9b66d5557782901b
#
_cell.length_a   1.000
_cell.length_b   1.000
_cell.length_c   1.000
_cell.angle_alpha   90.00
_cell.angle_beta   90.00
_cell.angle_gamma   90.00
#
_symmetry.space_group_name_H-M   'P 1'
#
loop_
_entity.id
_entity.type
_entity.pdbx_description
1 polymer ?
#
loop_
_entity_poly.entity_id
_entity_poly.type
_entity_poly.pdbx_seq_one_letter_code
_entity_poly.pdbx_strand_id
1 'polypeptide(L)'
;MSWLNHPKFLKPRDETLDQFRAKEFNFRKVKPVIFLCGGFGSARRDRLAQFLKKNHPETLVFYADNVWPFIAKQSELNALEMEAQLANLADMVLIVVESPGTYAELGAFSLGDPLRKKLLPIIDIQYRESDSFINTGPVRWIDKDSDFKPTLWVDHSRILESVDELKDRLSRLPKITTARIPDLSTSPKHLLFFICDLISVFGPAPLTHIEFYVQVILKKAPTLSCAALIGLASTMRLIR
;
A
#
# COMPACT_ATOMS: atom_id res chain seq x y z
N MET A 1 -30.74 -4.53 15.75
CA MET A 1 -31.07 -3.31 14.97
C MET A 1 -29.86 -2.40 15.02
N SER A 2 -29.33 -1.94 13.89
CA SER A 2 -28.17 -1.05 13.86
C SER A 2 -28.53 0.31 14.47
N TRP A 3 -27.67 0.87 15.35
CA TRP A 3 -27.89 2.22 15.92
C TRP A 3 -27.94 3.30 14.83
N LEU A 4 -27.32 3.09 13.67
CA LEU A 4 -27.38 3.99 12.53
C LEU A 4 -28.80 4.32 12.04
N ASN A 5 -29.73 3.39 12.21
CA ASN A 5 -31.13 3.52 11.79
C ASN A 5 -32.08 3.73 12.97
N HIS A 6 -31.55 3.87 14.18
CA HIS A 6 -32.38 4.12 15.34
C HIS A 6 -32.79 5.61 15.38
N PRO A 7 -34.09 5.94 15.56
CA PRO A 7 -34.59 7.33 15.46
C PRO A 7 -33.83 8.35 16.31
N LYS A 8 -33.35 7.96 17.49
CA LYS A 8 -32.57 8.79 18.40
C LYS A 8 -31.25 9.27 17.80
N PHE A 9 -30.66 8.51 16.88
CA PHE A 9 -29.34 8.79 16.32
C PHE A 9 -29.36 9.29 14.86
N LEU A 10 -30.52 9.39 14.23
CA LEU A 10 -30.64 9.85 12.85
C LEU A 10 -30.09 11.29 12.69
N LYS A 11 -30.51 12.21 13.55
CA LYS A 11 -30.07 13.61 13.46
C LYS A 11 -28.57 13.77 13.68
N PRO A 12 -27.94 13.25 14.76
CA PRO A 12 -26.48 13.29 14.91
C PRO A 12 -25.71 12.62 13.76
N ARG A 13 -26.23 11.52 13.23
CA ARG A 13 -25.66 10.83 12.07
C ARG A 13 -25.62 11.74 10.85
N ASP A 14 -26.76 12.36 10.54
CA ASP A 14 -26.90 13.19 9.34
C ASP A 14 -26.07 14.49 9.47
N GLU A 15 -26.04 15.12 10.62
CA GLU A 15 -25.16 16.25 10.93
C GLU A 15 -23.67 15.90 10.73
N THR A 16 -23.26 14.70 11.15
CA THR A 16 -21.89 14.20 10.94
C THR A 16 -21.58 14.00 9.46
N LEU A 17 -22.52 13.40 8.72
CA LEU A 17 -22.39 13.18 7.29
C LEU A 17 -22.28 14.49 6.51
N ASP A 18 -23.07 15.50 6.88
CA ASP A 18 -23.04 16.82 6.24
C ASP A 18 -21.68 17.51 6.48
N GLN A 19 -21.09 17.34 7.64
CA GLN A 19 -19.74 17.83 7.91
C GLN A 19 -18.68 17.16 7.02
N PHE A 20 -18.79 15.86 6.76
CA PHE A 20 -17.88 15.15 5.88
C PHE A 20 -18.09 15.50 4.40
N ARG A 21 -19.33 15.74 3.97
CA ARG A 21 -19.65 16.12 2.58
C ARG A 21 -19.22 17.55 2.22
N ALA A 22 -19.21 18.44 3.19
CA ALA A 22 -19.00 19.87 2.97
C ALA A 22 -17.54 20.29 2.87
N LYS A 23 -16.55 19.40 3.11
CA LYS A 23 -15.14 19.78 3.27
C LYS A 23 -14.19 18.88 2.50
N GLU A 24 -13.06 19.48 2.09
CA GLU A 24 -11.87 18.74 1.71
C GLU A 24 -11.32 17.98 2.92
N PHE A 25 -10.85 16.76 2.68
CA PHE A 25 -10.25 15.94 3.74
C PHE A 25 -8.81 16.39 4.00
N ASN A 26 -8.54 16.80 5.24
CA ASN A 26 -7.23 17.26 5.65
C ASN A 26 -6.56 16.22 6.55
N PHE A 27 -5.51 15.61 6.04
CA PHE A 27 -4.72 14.62 6.77
C PHE A 27 -3.44 15.25 7.28
N ARG A 28 -3.17 15.10 8.58
CA ARG A 28 -1.92 15.52 9.21
C ARG A 28 -1.01 14.31 9.43
N LYS A 29 0.30 14.51 9.27
CA LYS A 29 1.31 13.47 9.51
C LYS A 29 1.08 12.19 8.68
N VAL A 30 0.78 12.36 7.40
CA VAL A 30 0.64 11.23 6.46
C VAL A 30 2.00 10.56 6.30
N LYS A 31 2.10 9.32 6.76
CA LYS A 31 3.32 8.52 6.65
C LYS A 31 3.47 7.94 5.25
N PRO A 32 4.70 7.80 4.73
CA PRO A 32 4.95 7.01 3.54
C PRO A 32 4.58 5.54 3.76
N VAL A 33 4.08 4.91 2.70
CA VAL A 33 3.67 3.51 2.70
C VAL A 33 4.53 2.73 1.71
N ILE A 34 5.14 1.65 2.17
CA ILE A 34 5.96 0.74 1.36
C ILE A 34 5.22 -0.60 1.24
N PHE A 35 4.95 -1.01 0.01
CA PHE A 35 4.53 -2.37 -0.30
C PHE A 35 5.78 -3.20 -0.57
N LEU A 36 6.02 -4.21 0.26
CA LEU A 36 7.21 -5.06 0.18
C LEU A 36 6.82 -6.43 -0.38
N CYS A 37 7.20 -6.68 -1.64
CA CYS A 37 6.99 -7.92 -2.36
C CYS A 37 8.20 -8.84 -2.22
N GLY A 38 7.98 -10.15 -2.18
CA GLY A 38 9.00 -11.18 -2.10
C GLY A 38 8.36 -12.56 -2.10
N GLY A 39 9.15 -13.61 -2.25
CA GLY A 39 8.66 -14.99 -2.20
C GLY A 39 7.94 -15.29 -0.87
N PHE A 40 6.98 -16.20 -0.90
CA PHE A 40 6.31 -16.66 0.33
C PHE A 40 7.36 -17.24 1.31
N GLY A 41 7.34 -16.79 2.56
CA GLY A 41 8.32 -17.19 3.57
C GLY A 41 9.75 -16.70 3.33
N SER A 42 9.94 -15.65 2.52
CA SER A 42 11.25 -15.12 2.18
C SER A 42 11.97 -14.50 3.37
N ALA A 43 13.08 -15.12 3.77
CA ALA A 43 13.96 -14.58 4.81
C ALA A 43 14.61 -13.24 4.38
N ARG A 44 14.79 -13.00 3.08
CA ARG A 44 15.35 -11.74 2.54
C ARG A 44 14.35 -10.60 2.73
N ARG A 45 13.10 -10.84 2.34
CA ARG A 45 11.99 -9.91 2.56
C ARG A 45 11.86 -9.56 4.04
N ASP A 46 11.90 -10.56 4.91
CA ASP A 46 11.74 -10.35 6.35
C ASP A 46 12.90 -9.55 6.97
N ARG A 47 14.14 -9.78 6.51
CA ARG A 47 15.31 -8.96 6.93
C ARG A 47 15.17 -7.52 6.52
N LEU A 48 14.71 -7.25 5.28
CA LEU A 48 14.44 -5.88 4.81
C LEU A 48 13.33 -5.23 5.63
N ALA A 49 12.25 -5.94 5.94
CA ALA A 49 11.18 -5.42 6.77
C ALA A 49 11.64 -5.07 8.19
N GLN A 50 12.47 -5.93 8.79
CA GLN A 50 13.07 -5.66 10.11
C GLN A 50 13.98 -4.42 10.05
N PHE A 51 14.79 -4.31 8.99
CA PHE A 51 15.63 -3.14 8.75
C PHE A 51 14.78 -1.85 8.64
N LEU A 52 13.74 -1.85 7.79
CA LEU A 52 12.85 -0.72 7.61
C LEU A 52 12.17 -0.33 8.93
N LYS A 53 11.60 -1.29 9.64
CA LYS A 53 10.94 -1.06 10.93
C LYS A 53 11.87 -0.45 11.99
N LYS A 54 13.15 -0.88 12.01
CA LYS A 54 14.14 -0.41 12.99
C LYS A 54 14.68 0.98 12.65
N ASN A 55 14.98 1.23 11.38
CA ASN A 55 15.74 2.40 10.95
C ASN A 55 14.86 3.49 10.31
N HIS A 56 13.65 3.13 9.86
CA HIS A 56 12.68 4.02 9.22
C HIS A 56 11.28 3.90 9.86
N PRO A 57 11.13 4.14 11.19
CA PRO A 57 9.86 3.98 11.91
C PRO A 57 8.79 4.97 11.45
N GLU A 58 9.18 5.98 10.69
CA GLU A 58 8.28 6.92 10.03
C GLU A 58 7.56 6.30 8.83
N THR A 59 7.98 5.15 8.31
CA THR A 59 7.35 4.46 7.19
C THR A 59 6.39 3.37 7.67
N LEU A 60 5.35 3.12 6.88
CA LEU A 60 4.45 1.99 7.06
C LEU A 60 4.81 0.91 6.03
N VAL A 61 5.01 -0.32 6.48
CA VAL A 61 5.38 -1.44 5.61
C VAL A 61 4.32 -2.53 5.70
N PHE A 62 3.89 -3.05 4.56
CA PHE A 62 2.97 -4.18 4.51
C PHE A 62 3.35 -5.18 3.41
N TYR A 63 2.81 -6.40 3.51
CA TYR A 63 2.93 -7.50 2.54
C TYR A 63 1.56 -7.90 2.01
N ALA A 64 1.47 -8.40 0.78
CA ALA A 64 0.24 -8.96 0.23
C ALA A 64 -0.26 -10.14 1.08
N ASP A 65 0.63 -11.03 1.50
CA ASP A 65 0.30 -12.23 2.29
C ASP A 65 -0.53 -11.92 3.54
N ASN A 66 -0.27 -10.79 4.19
CA ASN A 66 -0.96 -10.39 5.41
C ASN A 66 -2.39 -9.87 5.17
N VAL A 67 -2.68 -9.47 3.96
CA VAL A 67 -3.97 -8.88 3.57
C VAL A 67 -4.84 -9.88 2.83
N TRP A 68 -4.20 -10.86 2.18
CA TRP A 68 -4.86 -11.88 1.38
C TRP A 68 -6.07 -12.54 2.06
N PRO A 69 -6.01 -12.96 3.34
CA PRO A 69 -7.16 -13.56 4.01
C PRO A 69 -8.41 -12.66 4.09
N PHE A 70 -8.22 -11.35 4.07
CA PHE A 70 -9.31 -10.37 4.13
C PHE A 70 -9.90 -10.06 2.75
N ILE A 71 -9.12 -10.26 1.70
CA ILE A 71 -9.49 -9.89 0.32
C ILE A 71 -10.03 -11.10 -0.45
N ALA A 72 -9.37 -12.25 -0.36
CA ALA A 72 -9.68 -13.44 -1.15
C ALA A 72 -11.12 -13.98 -0.98
N LYS A 73 -11.74 -13.70 0.17
CA LYS A 73 -13.12 -14.11 0.46
C LYS A 73 -14.19 -13.20 -0.15
N GLN A 74 -13.83 -12.00 -0.58
CA GLN A 74 -14.78 -10.94 -0.95
C GLN A 74 -14.59 -10.40 -2.37
N SER A 75 -13.58 -10.87 -3.09
CA SER A 75 -13.23 -10.33 -4.40
C SER A 75 -13.36 -11.38 -5.50
N GLU A 76 -14.01 -11.00 -6.59
CA GLU A 76 -13.98 -11.75 -7.86
C GLU A 76 -12.69 -11.46 -8.67
N LEU A 77 -11.83 -10.57 -8.15
CA LEU A 77 -10.56 -10.19 -8.79
C LEU A 77 -9.57 -11.34 -8.72
N ASN A 78 -8.76 -11.46 -9.75
CA ASN A 78 -7.61 -12.36 -9.72
C ASN A 78 -6.47 -11.76 -8.84
N ALA A 79 -5.52 -12.62 -8.46
CA ALA A 79 -4.41 -12.23 -7.57
C ALA A 79 -3.62 -11.02 -8.10
N LEU A 80 -3.39 -10.97 -9.41
CA LEU A 80 -2.58 -9.92 -10.04
C LEU A 80 -3.27 -8.55 -9.98
N GLU A 81 -4.58 -8.51 -10.25
CA GLU A 81 -5.38 -7.28 -10.11
C GLU A 81 -5.42 -6.78 -8.68
N MET A 82 -5.53 -7.70 -7.73
CA MET A 82 -5.53 -7.36 -6.30
C MET A 82 -4.20 -6.79 -5.84
N GLU A 83 -3.10 -7.40 -6.23
CA GLU A 83 -1.77 -6.89 -5.90
C GLU A 83 -1.49 -5.55 -6.57
N ALA A 84 -1.96 -5.34 -7.79
CA ALA A 84 -1.89 -4.04 -8.44
C ALA A 84 -2.68 -2.95 -7.66
N GLN A 85 -3.84 -3.29 -7.08
CA GLN A 85 -4.59 -2.37 -6.23
C GLN A 85 -3.86 -2.07 -4.91
N LEU A 86 -3.22 -3.07 -4.29
CA LEU A 86 -2.37 -2.87 -3.12
C LEU A 86 -1.15 -1.99 -3.44
N ALA A 87 -0.51 -2.23 -4.58
CA ALA A 87 0.61 -1.43 -5.06
C ALA A 87 0.21 0.05 -5.31
N ASN A 88 -1.02 0.29 -5.77
CA ASN A 88 -1.53 1.66 -5.95
C ASN A 88 -1.65 2.44 -4.64
N LEU A 89 -1.88 1.75 -3.52
CA LEU A 89 -1.94 2.38 -2.19
C LEU A 89 -0.55 2.83 -1.71
N ALA A 90 0.51 2.15 -2.12
CA ALA A 90 1.87 2.43 -1.68
C ALA A 90 2.48 3.66 -2.36
N ASP A 91 3.43 4.31 -1.68
CA ASP A 91 4.31 5.33 -2.25
C ASP A 91 5.54 4.70 -2.92
N MET A 92 5.97 3.52 -2.44
CA MET A 92 7.04 2.72 -3.03
C MET A 92 6.63 1.25 -3.04
N VAL A 93 6.94 0.55 -4.12
CA VAL A 93 6.83 -0.91 -4.23
C VAL A 93 8.24 -1.48 -4.31
N LEU A 94 8.67 -2.12 -3.24
CA LEU A 94 9.99 -2.75 -3.12
C LEU A 94 9.85 -4.24 -3.42
N ILE A 95 10.47 -4.73 -4.48
CA ILE A 95 10.33 -6.12 -4.93
C ILE A 95 11.66 -6.85 -4.79
N VAL A 96 11.73 -7.88 -3.94
CA VAL A 96 12.83 -8.85 -3.93
C VAL A 96 12.52 -9.90 -5.00
N VAL A 97 13.24 -9.83 -6.12
CA VAL A 97 13.00 -10.69 -7.29
C VAL A 97 13.72 -12.01 -7.12
N GLU A 98 13.04 -12.99 -6.51
CA GLU A 98 13.64 -14.24 -6.06
C GLU A 98 12.82 -15.50 -6.33
N SER A 99 11.58 -15.35 -6.84
CA SER A 99 10.67 -16.47 -7.09
C SER A 99 9.86 -16.24 -8.36
N PRO A 100 9.28 -17.28 -8.97
CA PRO A 100 8.42 -17.12 -10.16
C PRO A 100 7.33 -16.07 -9.98
N GLY A 101 6.70 -15.98 -8.78
CA GLY A 101 5.70 -14.96 -8.47
C GLY A 101 6.27 -13.55 -8.57
N THR A 102 7.42 -13.29 -7.96
CA THR A 102 8.04 -11.96 -7.96
C THR A 102 8.54 -11.53 -9.35
N TYR A 103 8.89 -12.46 -10.24
CA TYR A 103 9.15 -12.16 -11.65
C TYR A 103 7.86 -11.77 -12.39
N ALA A 104 6.74 -12.45 -12.11
CA ALA A 104 5.44 -12.11 -12.69
C ALA A 104 4.96 -10.73 -12.21
N GLU A 105 5.06 -10.44 -10.90
CA GLU A 105 4.77 -9.13 -10.30
C GLU A 105 5.61 -8.02 -10.94
N LEU A 106 6.93 -8.22 -11.06
CA LEU A 106 7.84 -7.27 -11.70
C LEU A 106 7.41 -6.95 -13.12
N GLY A 107 7.08 -7.98 -13.90
CA GLY A 107 6.60 -7.84 -15.28
C GLY A 107 5.30 -7.06 -15.34
N ALA A 108 4.30 -7.46 -14.55
CA ALA A 108 2.98 -6.84 -14.54
C ALA A 108 3.00 -5.37 -14.10
N PHE A 109 3.71 -5.07 -13.00
CA PHE A 109 3.76 -3.71 -12.45
C PHE A 109 4.59 -2.77 -13.32
N SER A 110 5.58 -3.28 -14.05
CA SER A 110 6.38 -2.48 -14.98
C SER A 110 5.59 -1.97 -16.19
N LEU A 111 4.52 -2.67 -16.60
CA LEU A 111 3.69 -2.26 -17.73
C LEU A 111 2.86 -1.00 -17.44
N GLY A 112 2.37 -0.86 -16.24
CA GLY A 112 1.54 0.27 -15.82
C GLY A 112 2.37 1.49 -15.44
N ASP A 113 2.20 2.61 -16.15
CA ASP A 113 2.99 3.84 -15.91
C ASP A 113 2.94 4.32 -14.44
N PRO A 114 1.78 4.41 -13.77
CA PRO A 114 1.72 4.86 -12.38
C PRO A 114 2.44 3.92 -11.40
N LEU A 115 2.39 2.60 -11.65
CA LEU A 115 3.06 1.62 -10.81
C LEU A 115 4.56 1.60 -11.08
N ARG A 116 4.97 1.63 -12.35
CA ARG A 116 6.39 1.64 -12.75
C ARG A 116 7.19 2.74 -12.07
N LYS A 117 6.59 3.92 -11.90
CA LYS A 117 7.23 5.05 -11.20
C LYS A 117 7.53 4.78 -9.73
N LYS A 118 6.80 3.87 -9.11
CA LYS A 118 6.95 3.52 -7.69
C LYS A 118 7.84 2.30 -7.44
N LEU A 119 8.28 1.60 -8.49
CA LEU A 119 9.01 0.33 -8.35
C LEU A 119 10.47 0.55 -7.97
N LEU A 120 10.94 -0.28 -7.04
CA LEU A 120 12.35 -0.50 -6.75
C LEU A 120 12.63 -2.01 -6.70
N PRO A 121 13.11 -2.61 -7.79
CA PRO A 121 13.53 -4.01 -7.79
C PRO A 121 14.86 -4.19 -7.04
N ILE A 122 14.96 -5.30 -6.29
CA ILE A 122 16.19 -5.85 -5.75
C ILE A 122 16.41 -7.19 -6.42
N ILE A 123 17.45 -7.29 -7.24
CA ILE A 123 17.74 -8.46 -8.07
C ILE A 123 19.13 -9.00 -7.70
N ASP A 124 19.28 -10.33 -7.76
CA ASP A 124 20.58 -10.96 -7.50
C ASP A 124 21.62 -10.48 -8.51
N ILE A 125 22.76 -10.03 -7.99
CA ILE A 125 23.87 -9.46 -8.79
C ILE A 125 24.41 -10.43 -9.84
N GLN A 126 24.29 -11.74 -9.64
CA GLN A 126 24.72 -12.74 -10.60
C GLN A 126 24.01 -12.61 -11.97
N TYR A 127 22.80 -12.01 -12.01
CA TYR A 127 22.02 -11.83 -13.22
C TYR A 127 22.21 -10.47 -13.90
N ARG A 128 23.06 -9.60 -13.38
CA ARG A 128 23.19 -8.22 -13.84
C ARG A 128 23.61 -8.14 -15.31
N GLU A 129 24.58 -8.93 -15.69
CA GLU A 129 25.14 -8.94 -17.06
C GLU A 129 24.41 -9.94 -17.99
N SER A 130 23.30 -10.53 -17.52
CA SER A 130 22.54 -11.49 -18.30
C SER A 130 21.76 -10.79 -19.41
N ASP A 131 21.91 -11.26 -20.64
CA ASP A 131 21.03 -10.86 -21.75
C ASP A 131 19.70 -11.61 -21.65
N SER A 132 18.83 -11.10 -20.79
CA SER A 132 17.55 -11.71 -20.47
C SER A 132 16.38 -10.77 -20.77
N PHE A 133 15.20 -11.36 -21.01
CA PHE A 133 13.96 -10.58 -21.15
C PHE A 133 13.71 -9.66 -19.95
N ILE A 134 14.06 -10.10 -18.73
CA ILE A 134 13.87 -9.30 -17.51
C ILE A 134 14.73 -8.04 -17.55
N ASN A 135 16.01 -8.15 -17.91
CA ASN A 135 16.93 -7.02 -17.99
C ASN A 135 16.59 -6.07 -19.13
N THR A 136 16.27 -6.60 -20.30
CA THR A 136 15.98 -5.82 -21.51
C THR A 136 14.56 -5.25 -21.54
N GLY A 137 13.63 -5.82 -20.81
CA GLY A 137 12.23 -5.39 -20.69
C GLY A 137 11.96 -4.63 -19.38
N PRO A 138 11.43 -5.31 -18.34
CA PRO A 138 11.00 -4.66 -17.11
C PRO A 138 12.04 -3.78 -16.45
N VAL A 139 13.26 -4.31 -16.22
CA VAL A 139 14.33 -3.57 -15.54
C VAL A 139 14.70 -2.30 -16.31
N ARG A 140 14.88 -2.42 -17.63
CA ARG A 140 15.21 -1.27 -18.47
C ARG A 140 14.15 -0.18 -18.41
N TRP A 141 12.88 -0.53 -18.35
CA TRP A 141 11.79 0.45 -18.21
C TRP A 141 11.79 1.11 -16.83
N ILE A 142 11.96 0.32 -15.77
CA ILE A 142 12.01 0.81 -14.42
C ILE A 142 13.19 1.75 -14.23
N ASP A 143 14.38 1.37 -14.71
CA ASP A 143 15.60 2.20 -14.62
C ASP A 143 15.49 3.51 -15.40
N LYS A 144 14.59 3.58 -16.39
CA LYS A 144 14.27 4.83 -17.09
C LYS A 144 13.30 5.70 -16.31
N ASP A 145 12.20 5.13 -15.80
CA ASP A 145 11.00 5.86 -15.41
C ASP A 145 10.78 5.93 -13.90
N SER A 146 11.32 4.99 -13.09
CA SER A 146 11.09 4.96 -11.65
C SER A 146 11.69 6.16 -10.92
N ASP A 147 10.99 6.67 -9.93
CA ASP A 147 11.48 7.69 -9.00
C ASP A 147 12.58 7.13 -8.06
N PHE A 148 12.62 5.80 -7.92
CA PHE A 148 13.56 5.08 -7.06
C PHE A 148 14.70 4.38 -7.82
N LYS A 149 14.84 4.66 -9.11
CA LYS A 149 15.90 4.10 -9.98
C LYS A 149 17.32 4.46 -9.50
N PRO A 150 18.34 3.70 -9.93
CA PRO A 150 18.26 2.44 -10.67
C PRO A 150 17.90 1.24 -9.78
N THR A 151 17.59 0.11 -10.42
CA THR A 151 17.46 -1.21 -9.80
C THR A 151 18.66 -1.51 -8.88
N LEU A 152 18.39 -2.13 -7.74
CA LEU A 152 19.44 -2.58 -6.81
C LEU A 152 19.90 -3.99 -7.18
N TRP A 153 21.18 -4.11 -7.51
CA TRP A 153 21.84 -5.37 -7.81
C TRP A 153 22.64 -5.81 -6.59
N VAL A 154 22.21 -6.90 -5.93
CA VAL A 154 22.69 -7.27 -4.60
C VAL A 154 22.96 -8.75 -4.54
N ASP A 155 24.02 -9.18 -3.85
CA ASP A 155 24.17 -10.58 -3.46
C ASP A 155 23.00 -10.98 -2.54
N HIS A 156 22.12 -11.82 -3.05
CA HIS A 156 20.94 -12.27 -2.30
C HIS A 156 21.28 -13.05 -1.01
N SER A 157 22.50 -13.57 -0.86
CA SER A 157 22.96 -14.16 0.41
C SER A 157 23.25 -13.10 1.46
N ARG A 158 23.54 -11.86 1.04
CA ARG A 158 23.94 -10.72 1.88
C ARG A 158 23.12 -9.45 1.60
N ILE A 159 21.81 -9.63 1.51
CA ILE A 159 20.90 -8.55 1.05
C ILE A 159 21.02 -7.23 1.83
N LEU A 160 21.49 -7.27 3.07
CA LEU A 160 21.69 -6.05 3.86
C LEU A 160 23.00 -5.31 3.56
N GLU A 161 23.88 -5.80 2.69
CA GLU A 161 25.06 -5.05 2.25
C GLU A 161 24.68 -3.84 1.36
N SER A 162 23.50 -3.87 0.72
CA SER A 162 22.96 -2.76 -0.08
C SER A 162 22.23 -1.70 0.74
N VAL A 163 22.37 -1.72 2.06
CA VAL A 163 21.61 -0.82 2.96
C VAL A 163 21.82 0.66 2.65
N ASP A 164 23.03 1.07 2.30
CA ASP A 164 23.30 2.48 2.04
C ASP A 164 22.68 2.97 0.71
N GLU A 165 22.69 2.12 -0.31
CA GLU A 165 21.98 2.39 -1.57
C GLU A 165 20.45 2.39 -1.34
N LEU A 166 19.95 1.47 -0.53
CA LEU A 166 18.55 1.44 -0.15
C LEU A 166 18.14 2.70 0.60
N LYS A 167 18.95 3.19 1.55
CA LYS A 167 18.72 4.46 2.26
C LYS A 167 18.62 5.65 1.31
N ASP A 168 19.50 5.71 0.30
CA ASP A 168 19.41 6.76 -0.72
C ASP A 168 18.06 6.72 -1.42
N ARG A 169 17.56 5.53 -1.81
CA ARG A 169 16.23 5.39 -2.42
C ARG A 169 15.10 5.78 -1.48
N LEU A 170 15.18 5.35 -0.21
CA LEU A 170 14.19 5.68 0.82
C LEU A 170 14.13 7.19 1.11
N SER A 171 15.25 7.92 0.96
CA SER A 171 15.28 9.37 1.12
C SER A 171 14.40 10.12 0.11
N ARG A 172 14.03 9.47 -1.00
CA ARG A 172 13.16 10.01 -2.05
C ARG A 172 11.68 9.78 -1.77
N LEU A 173 11.33 9.02 -0.73
CA LEU A 173 9.95 8.88 -0.28
C LEU A 173 9.34 10.24 0.08
N PRO A 174 8.02 10.42 -0.08
CA PRO A 174 7.35 11.61 0.38
C PRO A 174 7.63 11.85 1.86
N LYS A 175 7.94 13.08 2.23
CA LYS A 175 8.08 13.43 3.64
C LYS A 175 6.72 13.38 4.33
N ILE A 176 6.73 13.20 5.66
CA ILE A 176 5.50 13.33 6.45
C ILE A 176 4.97 14.75 6.32
N THR A 177 3.81 14.89 5.72
CA THR A 177 3.23 16.19 5.38
C THR A 177 1.74 16.26 5.75
N THR A 178 1.16 17.42 5.60
CA THR A 178 -0.29 17.59 5.57
C THR A 178 -0.77 17.43 4.13
N ALA A 179 -1.76 16.57 3.91
CA ALA A 179 -2.37 16.37 2.61
C ALA A 179 -3.81 16.87 2.62
N ARG A 180 -4.20 17.58 1.55
CA ARG A 180 -5.59 17.93 1.25
C ARG A 180 -6.11 17.06 0.13
N ILE A 181 -7.16 16.32 0.37
CA ILE A 181 -7.75 15.38 -0.58
C ILE A 181 -9.20 15.80 -0.84
N PRO A 182 -9.51 16.28 -2.03
CA PRO A 182 -10.87 16.72 -2.37
C PRO A 182 -11.83 15.56 -2.60
N ASP A 183 -11.32 14.39 -2.95
CA ASP A 183 -12.10 13.19 -3.22
C ASP A 183 -11.32 11.94 -2.79
N LEU A 184 -11.78 11.28 -1.73
CA LEU A 184 -11.16 10.06 -1.20
C LEU A 184 -11.24 8.87 -2.17
N SER A 185 -12.18 8.88 -3.12
CA SER A 185 -12.29 7.81 -4.12
C SER A 185 -11.08 7.75 -5.05
N THR A 186 -10.31 8.83 -5.16
CA THR A 186 -9.12 8.92 -6.01
C THR A 186 -7.83 8.50 -5.31
N SER A 187 -7.88 8.27 -3.99
CA SER A 187 -6.67 7.96 -3.20
C SER A 187 -6.90 6.87 -2.16
N PRO A 188 -6.66 5.60 -2.52
CA PRO A 188 -6.82 4.46 -1.61
C PRO A 188 -6.03 4.62 -0.30
N LYS A 189 -4.85 5.22 -0.35
CA LYS A 189 -4.02 5.51 0.83
C LYS A 189 -4.74 6.44 1.82
N HIS A 190 -5.30 7.55 1.34
CA HIS A 190 -5.99 8.49 2.22
C HIS A 190 -7.34 7.96 2.69
N LEU A 191 -8.01 7.13 1.87
CA LEU A 191 -9.20 6.42 2.31
C LEU A 191 -8.90 5.46 3.47
N LEU A 192 -7.77 4.74 3.43
CA LEU A 192 -7.32 3.90 4.53
C LEU A 192 -7.12 4.71 5.82
N PHE A 193 -6.43 5.84 5.76
CA PHE A 193 -6.24 6.71 6.94
C PHE A 193 -7.58 7.28 7.44
N PHE A 194 -8.48 7.66 6.53
CA PHE A 194 -9.82 8.10 6.91
C PHE A 194 -10.62 7.02 7.64
N ILE A 195 -10.54 5.77 7.20
CA ILE A 195 -11.16 4.63 7.90
C ILE A 195 -10.54 4.46 9.30
N CYS A 196 -9.24 4.62 9.45
CA CYS A 196 -8.59 4.60 10.77
C CYS A 196 -9.12 5.70 11.69
N ASP A 197 -9.30 6.91 11.16
CA ASP A 197 -9.88 8.04 11.90
C ASP A 197 -11.34 7.76 12.30
N LEU A 198 -12.16 7.21 11.39
CA LEU A 198 -13.53 6.80 11.70
C LEU A 198 -13.56 5.77 12.85
N ILE A 199 -12.71 4.75 12.79
CA ILE A 199 -12.60 3.73 13.84
C ILE A 199 -12.14 4.35 15.16
N SER A 200 -11.20 5.29 15.12
CA SER A 200 -10.73 5.99 16.31
C SER A 200 -11.81 6.83 17.00
N VAL A 201 -12.71 7.42 16.21
CA VAL A 201 -13.78 8.30 16.72
C VAL A 201 -15.00 7.50 17.15
N PHE A 202 -15.41 6.49 16.38
CA PHE A 202 -16.65 5.74 16.56
C PHE A 202 -16.44 4.34 17.15
N GLY A 203 -15.22 3.93 17.38
CA GLY A 203 -14.94 2.57 17.87
C GLY A 203 -15.44 2.30 19.30
N PRO A 204 -15.76 1.05 19.59
CA PRO A 204 -15.81 -0.09 18.68
C PRO A 204 -17.02 -0.01 17.72
N ALA A 205 -16.76 -0.12 16.40
CA ALA A 205 -17.79 -0.03 15.37
C ALA A 205 -17.82 -1.31 14.50
N PRO A 206 -19.03 -1.87 14.26
CA PRO A 206 -19.17 -2.95 13.28
C PRO A 206 -18.71 -2.51 11.87
N LEU A 207 -18.20 -3.46 11.07
CA LEU A 207 -17.79 -3.21 9.70
C LEU A 207 -18.89 -2.50 8.89
N THR A 208 -20.15 -2.94 9.03
CA THR A 208 -21.31 -2.36 8.33
C THR A 208 -21.51 -0.88 8.60
N HIS A 209 -21.10 -0.39 9.76
CA HIS A 209 -21.18 1.04 10.08
C HIS A 209 -20.09 1.83 9.34
N ILE A 210 -18.89 1.30 9.30
CA ILE A 210 -17.78 1.92 8.52
C ILE A 210 -18.12 1.95 7.03
N GLU A 211 -18.62 0.84 6.51
CA GLU A 211 -19.08 0.75 5.11
C GLU A 211 -20.17 1.77 4.79
N PHE A 212 -21.12 1.95 5.66
CA PHE A 212 -22.17 2.97 5.50
C PHE A 212 -21.58 4.38 5.35
N TYR A 213 -20.69 4.79 6.28
CA TYR A 213 -20.07 6.12 6.20
C TYR A 213 -19.23 6.27 4.93
N VAL A 214 -18.43 5.26 4.59
CA VAL A 214 -17.60 5.28 3.39
C VAL A 214 -18.46 5.39 2.12
N GLN A 215 -19.56 4.61 2.00
CA GLN A 215 -20.47 4.67 0.84
C GLN A 215 -21.14 6.04 0.68
N VAL A 216 -21.54 6.66 1.80
CA VAL A 216 -22.21 7.97 1.74
C VAL A 216 -21.24 9.10 1.37
N ILE A 217 -19.97 8.98 1.74
CA ILE A 217 -18.94 10.00 1.53
C ILE A 217 -18.32 9.88 0.14
N LEU A 218 -18.11 8.65 -0.34
CA LEU A 218 -17.46 8.44 -1.63
C LEU A 218 -18.42 8.69 -2.80
N LYS A 219 -17.91 9.38 -3.82
CA LYS A 219 -18.63 9.59 -5.09
C LYS A 219 -18.67 8.32 -5.95
N LYS A 220 -17.71 7.42 -5.76
CA LYS A 220 -17.57 6.15 -6.47
C LYS A 220 -17.22 5.04 -5.47
N ALA A 221 -17.59 3.82 -5.78
CA ALA A 221 -17.16 2.66 -4.99
C ALA A 221 -15.63 2.60 -4.93
N PRO A 222 -15.04 2.31 -3.75
CA PRO A 222 -13.59 2.17 -3.62
C PRO A 222 -13.12 0.91 -4.35
N THR A 223 -11.90 0.95 -4.88
CA THR A 223 -11.27 -0.21 -5.54
C THR A 223 -10.98 -1.34 -4.55
N LEU A 224 -10.57 -1.00 -3.33
CA LEU A 224 -10.39 -1.93 -2.21
C LEU A 224 -11.60 -1.86 -1.27
N SER A 225 -12.11 -3.02 -0.84
CA SER A 225 -13.22 -3.07 0.12
C SER A 225 -12.81 -2.48 1.48
N CYS A 226 -13.80 -2.01 2.26
CA CYS A 226 -13.53 -1.53 3.63
C CYS A 226 -12.87 -2.62 4.49
N ALA A 227 -13.28 -3.88 4.34
CA ALA A 227 -12.66 -5.00 5.06
C ALA A 227 -11.18 -5.17 4.70
N ALA A 228 -10.81 -5.03 3.42
CA ALA A 228 -9.42 -5.08 2.98
C ALA A 228 -8.60 -3.92 3.56
N LEU A 229 -9.13 -2.69 3.53
CA LEU A 229 -8.47 -1.51 4.10
C LEU A 229 -8.32 -1.61 5.61
N ILE A 230 -9.31 -2.15 6.34
CA ILE A 230 -9.23 -2.43 7.77
C ILE A 230 -8.19 -3.51 8.07
N GLY A 231 -8.16 -4.59 7.29
CA GLY A 231 -7.12 -5.62 7.38
C GLY A 231 -5.72 -5.06 7.20
N LEU A 232 -5.52 -4.21 6.19
CA LEU A 232 -4.27 -3.47 5.97
C LEU A 232 -3.90 -2.59 7.17
N ALA A 233 -4.85 -1.80 7.67
CA ALA A 233 -4.64 -0.92 8.82
C ALA A 233 -4.22 -1.72 10.07
N SER A 234 -4.83 -2.89 10.29
CA SER A 234 -4.47 -3.79 11.38
C SER A 234 -3.05 -4.36 11.22
N THR A 235 -2.67 -4.83 10.01
CA THR A 235 -1.33 -5.36 9.74
C THR A 235 -0.25 -4.29 9.91
N MET A 236 -0.53 -3.05 9.54
CA MET A 236 0.35 -1.90 9.76
C MET A 236 0.28 -1.33 11.19
N ARG A 237 -0.53 -1.93 12.07
CA ARG A 237 -0.74 -1.52 13.48
C ARG A 237 -1.24 -0.07 13.63
N LEU A 238 -2.04 0.38 12.69
CA LEU A 238 -2.71 1.68 12.76
C LEU A 238 -3.97 1.62 13.64
N ILE A 239 -4.59 0.46 13.70
CA ILE A 239 -5.74 0.14 14.54
C ILE A 239 -5.50 -1.17 15.31
N ARG A 240 -6.27 -1.40 16.38
CA ARG A 240 -6.22 -2.61 17.22
C ARG A 240 -7.57 -3.30 17.22
#